data_9dbf7e2f861679d9425bfd6cc3ce99d4
#
_entry.id   9dbf7e2f861679d9425bfd6cc3ce99d4
#
_cell.length_a   1.000
_cell.length_b   1.000
_cell.length_c   1.000
_cell.angle_alpha   90.00
_cell.angle_beta   90.00
_cell.angle_gamma   90.00
#
_symmetry.space_group_name_H-M   'P 1'
#
loop_
_entity.id
_entity.type
_entity.pdbx_description
1 polymer ?
#
loop_
_entity_poly.entity_id
_entity_poly.type
_entity_poly.pdbx_seq_one_letter_code
_entity_poly.pdbx_strand_id
1 'polypeptide(L)'
;YKTNLSHSTWNANLDFQSGYAADMFGLDIAAFTAIEMAENGDSSHPNEIAFSKSNKAYDEDWSGDKSGISLYKAAAKFKYGPVWARAGYIQPTGQTLLAPHWSFMPGTYQGAEAGANFDYGDAGALSFSYMWTNEYKAPWHLEMDEFYQNDKTTKVDYLHSIGAKYDFKNNFVLEAAFGQAEGYIDQYFAKASYKFDIAGSPLTTSYQFYGTRDKVDDRSVNDLYDGTAWLQALTFGYRAADVVDLRLEGTWVKADGQQGYFLQRMTPTYASSNGRLDIWWDNRSDFNANGEKAVFFGAMYDLKNWNLPGFAIGASYVYAWDAKPATWQSNPDAYYDKNRTIEESAHSLDAVYTIQDGRAKGTMFKLHFTEYDNHSDIPSWGGGYGNIFQDERDVKFMVIAPFTIF
;
A
#
# COMPACT_ATOMS: atom_id res chain seq x y z
N TYR A 1 -9.53 -24.92 2.12
CA TYR A 1 -8.09 -24.69 1.86
C TYR A 1 -7.62 -25.73 0.87
N LYS A 2 -7.42 -25.34 -0.39
CA LYS A 2 -7.21 -26.31 -1.45
C LYS A 2 -5.75 -26.46 -1.86
N THR A 3 -4.91 -25.46 -1.64
CA THR A 3 -3.53 -25.46 -2.10
C THR A 3 -2.62 -24.93 -1.01
N ASN A 4 -1.55 -25.66 -0.71
CA ASN A 4 -0.52 -25.18 0.21
C ASN A 4 0.54 -24.43 -0.61
N LEU A 5 0.54 -23.10 -0.51
CA LEU A 5 1.47 -22.20 -1.18
C LEU A 5 2.66 -21.82 -0.28
N SER A 6 2.99 -22.66 0.71
CA SER A 6 4.11 -22.34 1.61
C SER A 6 5.39 -22.08 0.84
N HIS A 7 6.09 -21.04 1.24
CA HIS A 7 7.23 -20.49 0.54
C HIS A 7 8.19 -19.88 1.56
N SER A 8 9.48 -19.98 1.33
CA SER A 8 10.48 -19.36 2.17
C SER A 8 11.62 -18.77 1.35
N THR A 9 12.08 -17.60 1.75
CA THR A 9 13.18 -16.89 1.10
C THR A 9 14.18 -16.37 2.10
N TRP A 10 15.43 -16.27 1.66
CA TRP A 10 16.44 -15.45 2.28
C TRP A 10 16.59 -14.14 1.51
N ASN A 11 16.64 -13.03 2.23
CA ASN A 11 16.65 -11.70 1.62
C ASN A 11 17.79 -10.86 2.17
N ALA A 12 18.35 -10.01 1.34
CA ALA A 12 19.26 -8.95 1.79
C ALA A 12 18.92 -7.63 1.09
N ASN A 13 18.97 -6.57 1.87
CA ASN A 13 18.79 -5.20 1.39
C ASN A 13 20.04 -4.39 1.71
N LEU A 14 20.65 -3.79 0.70
CA LEU A 14 21.77 -2.87 0.85
C LEU A 14 21.30 -1.48 0.40
N ASP A 15 21.25 -0.53 1.33
CA ASP A 15 20.85 0.85 1.08
C ASP A 15 21.99 1.79 1.41
N PHE A 16 22.55 2.43 0.41
CA PHE A 16 23.59 3.44 0.51
C PHE A 16 23.02 4.83 0.26
N GLN A 17 23.19 5.72 1.20
CA GLN A 17 22.80 7.12 1.10
C GLN A 17 24.03 8.00 1.31
N SER A 18 24.49 8.69 0.26
CA SER A 18 25.60 9.60 0.40
C SER A 18 25.24 10.81 1.26
N GLY A 19 26.25 11.45 1.85
CA GLY A 19 26.14 12.84 2.28
C GLY A 19 25.87 13.78 1.09
N TYR A 20 25.91 15.08 1.36
CA TYR A 20 25.72 16.12 0.35
C TYR A 20 27.03 16.84 0.05
N ALA A 21 27.56 16.68 -1.14
CA ALA A 21 28.69 17.46 -1.64
C ALA A 21 28.26 18.94 -1.80
N ALA A 22 29.11 19.87 -1.35
CA ALA A 22 28.81 21.31 -1.28
C ALA A 22 27.47 21.60 -0.55
N ASP A 23 27.06 20.73 0.39
CA ASP A 23 25.79 20.80 1.12
C ASP A 23 24.53 20.74 0.24
N MET A 24 24.67 20.43 -1.04
CA MET A 24 23.56 20.47 -2.01
C MET A 24 23.34 19.15 -2.76
N PHE A 25 24.38 18.43 -3.17
CA PHE A 25 24.26 17.30 -4.09
C PHE A 25 24.62 15.98 -3.45
N GLY A 26 23.84 14.96 -3.71
CA GLY A 26 24.11 13.61 -3.21
C GLY A 26 23.57 12.51 -4.12
N LEU A 27 23.77 11.29 -3.71
CA LEU A 27 23.41 10.08 -4.44
C LEU A 27 22.83 9.04 -3.48
N ASP A 28 21.77 8.36 -3.89
CA ASP A 28 21.21 7.21 -3.20
C ASP A 28 21.24 5.99 -4.12
N ILE A 29 21.76 4.86 -3.62
CA ILE A 29 21.79 3.58 -4.34
C ILE A 29 21.35 2.49 -3.40
N ALA A 30 20.35 1.69 -3.82
CA ALA A 30 19.92 0.54 -3.02
C ALA A 30 19.53 -0.65 -3.91
N ALA A 31 19.89 -1.83 -3.42
CA ALA A 31 19.59 -3.09 -4.06
C ALA A 31 18.99 -4.06 -3.06
N PHE A 32 18.04 -4.86 -3.53
CA PHE A 32 17.37 -5.91 -2.78
C PHE A 32 17.55 -7.24 -3.49
N THR A 33 17.91 -8.28 -2.75
CA THR A 33 17.95 -9.65 -3.27
C THR A 33 16.95 -10.53 -2.54
N ALA A 34 16.31 -11.42 -3.27
CA ALA A 34 15.55 -12.53 -2.73
C ALA A 34 16.12 -13.83 -3.31
N ILE A 35 16.40 -14.78 -2.43
CA ILE A 35 16.85 -16.12 -2.78
C ILE A 35 15.80 -17.09 -2.27
N GLU A 36 15.18 -17.79 -3.19
CA GLU A 36 14.23 -18.85 -2.88
C GLU A 36 14.94 -19.98 -2.12
N MET A 37 14.39 -20.40 -0.99
CA MET A 37 14.92 -21.47 -0.17
C MET A 37 14.08 -22.74 -0.25
N ALA A 38 12.77 -22.60 -0.20
CA ALA A 38 11.83 -23.70 -0.33
C ALA A 38 10.48 -23.19 -0.84
N GLU A 39 9.88 -23.97 -1.70
CA GLU A 39 8.56 -23.78 -2.27
C GLU A 39 7.75 -25.06 -2.08
N ASN A 40 6.47 -24.92 -1.75
CA ASN A 40 5.54 -26.05 -1.66
C ASN A 40 4.21 -25.66 -2.32
N GLY A 41 3.71 -26.53 -3.17
CA GLY A 41 2.47 -26.31 -3.88
C GLY A 41 2.67 -25.64 -5.25
N ASP A 42 1.56 -25.37 -5.91
CA ASP A 42 1.50 -24.66 -7.19
C ASP A 42 1.21 -23.20 -6.92
N SER A 43 2.24 -22.37 -6.91
CA SER A 43 2.07 -20.94 -6.70
C SER A 43 1.59 -20.29 -7.99
N SER A 44 0.28 -20.25 -8.17
CA SER A 44 -0.36 -19.41 -9.19
C SER A 44 -0.41 -17.93 -8.79
N HIS A 45 0.19 -17.58 -7.65
CA HIS A 45 0.27 -16.25 -7.06
C HIS A 45 1.65 -15.99 -6.51
N PRO A 46 2.27 -14.83 -6.73
CA PRO A 46 3.50 -14.50 -6.05
C PRO A 46 3.19 -14.37 -4.56
N ASN A 47 4.04 -14.98 -3.75
CA ASN A 47 3.97 -14.85 -2.30
C ASN A 47 4.55 -13.52 -1.79
N GLU A 48 4.92 -12.62 -2.71
CA GLU A 48 5.47 -11.29 -2.44
C GLU A 48 6.78 -11.28 -1.63
N ILE A 49 7.45 -12.41 -1.51
CA ILE A 49 8.72 -12.57 -0.81
C ILE A 49 9.87 -13.02 -1.73
N ALA A 50 9.59 -13.35 -3.00
CA ALA A 50 10.54 -13.61 -4.07
C ALA A 50 10.10 -12.91 -5.36
N PHE A 51 10.91 -12.99 -6.43
CA PHE A 51 10.57 -12.35 -7.70
C PHE A 51 9.65 -13.26 -8.53
N SER A 52 8.66 -12.65 -9.19
CA SER A 52 7.81 -13.33 -10.15
C SER A 52 8.62 -13.84 -11.35
N LYS A 53 8.19 -14.92 -11.99
CA LYS A 53 8.76 -15.37 -13.27
C LYS A 53 8.56 -14.37 -14.37
N SER A 54 7.47 -13.64 -14.37
CA SER A 54 7.30 -12.46 -15.18
C SER A 54 8.26 -11.37 -14.72
N ASN A 55 8.76 -10.57 -15.63
CA ASN A 55 9.66 -9.48 -15.27
C ASN A 55 8.92 -8.17 -15.04
N LYS A 56 7.71 -8.02 -15.58
CA LYS A 56 6.97 -6.77 -15.59
C LYS A 56 5.44 -6.96 -15.61
N ALA A 57 4.72 -5.92 -15.27
CA ALA A 57 3.30 -5.95 -14.90
C ALA A 57 2.35 -6.45 -15.99
N TYR A 58 2.62 -6.14 -17.24
CA TYR A 58 1.67 -6.44 -18.34
C TYR A 58 1.94 -7.79 -19.00
N ASP A 59 3.06 -8.43 -18.67
CA ASP A 59 3.46 -9.78 -19.11
C ASP A 59 3.52 -10.74 -17.91
N GLU A 60 2.60 -10.61 -16.97
CA GLU A 60 2.63 -11.37 -15.72
C GLU A 60 2.48 -12.87 -15.91
N ASP A 61 3.42 -13.61 -15.35
CA ASP A 61 3.37 -15.05 -15.20
C ASP A 61 3.40 -15.40 -13.70
N TRP A 62 2.27 -15.76 -13.16
CA TRP A 62 2.06 -16.13 -11.77
C TRP A 62 2.33 -17.59 -11.47
N SER A 63 2.99 -18.32 -12.39
CA SER A 63 3.23 -19.76 -12.27
C SER A 63 4.37 -20.13 -11.33
N GLY A 64 4.89 -19.21 -10.56
CA GLY A 64 5.93 -19.46 -9.57
C GLY A 64 6.87 -18.28 -9.38
N ASP A 65 7.80 -18.46 -8.46
CA ASP A 65 8.75 -17.46 -8.04
C ASP A 65 10.17 -17.79 -8.51
N LYS A 66 11.04 -16.81 -8.46
CA LYS A 66 12.46 -16.98 -8.75
C LYS A 66 13.35 -16.14 -7.84
N SER A 67 14.56 -16.60 -7.66
CA SER A 67 15.63 -15.82 -7.06
C SER A 67 16.07 -14.70 -7.98
N GLY A 68 16.47 -13.55 -7.40
CA GLY A 68 16.94 -12.41 -8.18
C GLY A 68 17.51 -11.29 -7.35
N ILE A 69 17.96 -10.25 -8.05
CA ILE A 69 18.46 -9.00 -7.47
C ILE A 69 17.78 -7.84 -8.21
N SER A 70 17.23 -6.89 -7.46
CA SER A 70 16.60 -5.68 -7.98
C SER A 70 17.30 -4.44 -7.47
N LEU A 71 17.75 -3.59 -8.39
CA LEU A 71 18.16 -2.22 -8.07
C LEU A 71 16.88 -1.38 -7.95
N TYR A 72 16.57 -0.90 -6.74
CA TYR A 72 15.34 -0.14 -6.50
C TYR A 72 15.57 1.33 -6.12
N LYS A 73 16.81 1.74 -5.86
CA LYS A 73 17.23 3.14 -5.85
C LYS A 73 18.49 3.31 -6.68
N ALA A 74 18.50 4.32 -7.51
CA ALA A 74 19.66 4.83 -8.20
C ALA A 74 19.31 6.27 -8.58
N ALA A 75 19.49 7.21 -7.65
CA ALA A 75 18.96 8.56 -7.77
C ALA A 75 19.96 9.61 -7.35
N ALA A 76 20.08 10.64 -8.18
CA ALA A 76 20.67 11.89 -7.77
C ALA A 76 19.72 12.64 -6.84
N LYS A 77 20.24 13.27 -5.81
CA LYS A 77 19.46 14.10 -4.88
C LYS A 77 20.08 15.48 -4.73
N PHE A 78 19.21 16.44 -4.50
CA PHE A 78 19.53 17.86 -4.36
C PHE A 78 18.79 18.46 -3.19
N LYS A 79 19.41 19.38 -2.47
CA LYS A 79 18.75 20.25 -1.50
C LYS A 79 19.36 21.66 -1.54
N TYR A 80 18.52 22.66 -1.34
CA TYR A 80 18.96 24.04 -1.14
C TYR A 80 17.91 24.81 -0.33
N GLY A 81 18.28 25.26 0.87
CA GLY A 81 17.33 25.87 1.80
C GLY A 81 16.15 24.94 2.08
N PRO A 82 14.92 25.39 1.87
CA PRO A 82 13.72 24.57 2.08
C PRO A 82 13.44 23.55 0.95
N VAL A 83 14.11 23.70 -0.21
CA VAL A 83 13.83 22.96 -1.44
C VAL A 83 14.67 21.69 -1.49
N TRP A 84 14.05 20.61 -1.98
CA TRP A 84 14.70 19.35 -2.25
C TRP A 84 14.22 18.75 -3.58
N ALA A 85 15.04 17.94 -4.21
CA ALA A 85 14.68 17.18 -5.40
C ALA A 85 15.47 15.89 -5.48
N ARG A 86 14.92 14.93 -6.22
CA ARG A 86 15.60 13.69 -6.58
C ARG A 86 15.14 13.22 -7.96
N ALA A 87 15.99 12.50 -8.68
CA ALA A 87 15.67 11.97 -9.99
C ALA A 87 16.47 10.69 -10.27
N GLY A 88 15.82 9.76 -10.97
CA GLY A 88 16.34 8.42 -11.29
C GLY A 88 15.38 7.33 -10.84
N TYR A 89 15.89 6.24 -10.30
CA TYR A 89 15.07 5.22 -9.64
C TYR A 89 14.78 5.66 -8.20
N ILE A 90 13.52 6.02 -7.95
CA ILE A 90 13.10 6.62 -6.69
C ILE A 90 11.90 5.90 -6.08
N GLN A 91 11.84 5.93 -4.75
CA GLN A 91 10.62 5.68 -4.01
C GLN A 91 10.06 7.03 -3.55
N PRO A 92 8.79 7.37 -3.83
CA PRO A 92 8.21 8.64 -3.41
C PRO A 92 8.26 8.82 -1.90
N THR A 93 8.57 10.03 -1.44
CA THR A 93 8.57 10.39 -0.02
C THR A 93 7.84 11.70 0.27
N GLY A 94 7.38 12.40 -0.77
CA GLY A 94 6.65 13.65 -0.66
C GLY A 94 5.17 13.46 -0.34
N GLN A 95 4.41 14.51 -0.58
CA GLN A 95 2.98 14.58 -0.25
C GLN A 95 2.06 14.14 -1.40
N THR A 96 2.61 13.49 -2.42
CA THR A 96 1.88 13.11 -3.64
C THR A 96 1.01 11.86 -3.43
N LEU A 97 0.21 11.53 -4.45
CA LEU A 97 -0.57 10.30 -4.52
C LEU A 97 0.23 9.06 -4.94
N LEU A 98 1.40 9.26 -5.57
CA LEU A 98 2.30 8.15 -5.88
C LEU A 98 3.00 7.70 -4.60
N ALA A 99 3.01 6.42 -4.35
CA ALA A 99 3.56 5.84 -3.13
C ALA A 99 4.42 4.61 -3.46
N PRO A 100 5.40 4.26 -2.60
CA PRO A 100 6.03 2.96 -2.69
C PRO A 100 5.01 1.87 -2.35
N HIS A 101 5.18 0.70 -2.94
CA HIS A 101 4.32 -0.45 -2.61
C HIS A 101 4.56 -0.92 -1.17
N TRP A 102 3.49 -1.37 -0.48
CA TRP A 102 3.56 -1.86 0.92
C TRP A 102 4.01 -3.32 1.02
N SER A 103 4.77 -3.80 0.09
CA SER A 103 5.30 -5.14 0.15
C SER A 103 6.55 -5.22 1.03
N PHE A 104 6.88 -6.43 1.45
CA PHE A 104 8.16 -6.77 2.05
C PHE A 104 9.33 -6.40 1.14
N MET A 105 9.17 -6.58 -0.16
CA MET A 105 10.14 -6.21 -1.19
C MET A 105 9.88 -4.75 -1.66
N PRO A 106 10.91 -4.01 -2.06
CA PRO A 106 10.77 -2.62 -2.49
C PRO A 106 10.40 -2.50 -3.98
N GLY A 107 9.34 -1.71 -4.27
CA GLY A 107 9.06 -1.22 -5.62
C GLY A 107 9.74 0.10 -5.91
N THR A 108 9.80 0.52 -7.17
CA THR A 108 10.45 1.76 -7.58
C THR A 108 9.81 2.40 -8.81
N TYR A 109 9.92 3.72 -8.93
CA TYR A 109 9.55 4.51 -10.09
C TYR A 109 10.80 5.04 -10.80
N GLN A 110 10.77 5.11 -12.11
CA GLN A 110 11.69 5.91 -12.88
C GLN A 110 11.09 7.29 -13.09
N GLY A 111 11.70 8.33 -12.51
CA GLY A 111 11.11 9.66 -12.56
C GLY A 111 11.86 10.69 -11.75
N ALA A 112 11.15 11.77 -11.41
CA ALA A 112 11.67 12.85 -10.61
C ALA A 112 10.62 13.32 -9.59
N GLU A 113 11.09 13.67 -8.41
CA GLU A 113 10.29 14.24 -7.33
C GLU A 113 10.99 15.48 -6.80
N ALA A 114 10.25 16.56 -6.58
CA ALA A 114 10.74 17.76 -5.96
C ALA A 114 9.73 18.32 -4.96
N GLY A 115 10.20 19.00 -3.94
CA GLY A 115 9.34 19.59 -2.94
C GLY A 115 10.03 20.70 -2.14
N ALA A 116 9.26 21.28 -1.23
CA ALA A 116 9.77 22.25 -0.28
C ALA A 116 9.05 22.14 1.05
N ASN A 117 9.79 22.49 2.12
CA ASN A 117 9.30 22.50 3.49
C ASN A 117 9.53 23.89 4.08
N PHE A 118 8.45 24.55 4.50
CA PHE A 118 8.48 25.87 5.12
C PHE A 118 7.98 25.79 6.57
N ASP A 119 8.74 26.33 7.48
CA ASP A 119 8.36 26.48 8.88
C ASP A 119 8.08 27.96 9.17
N TYR A 120 6.85 28.27 9.53
CA TYR A 120 6.38 29.62 9.85
C TYR A 120 6.28 29.87 11.36
N GLY A 121 7.03 29.09 12.16
CA GLY A 121 6.96 29.19 13.63
C GLY A 121 5.59 28.71 14.13
N ASP A 122 5.00 29.48 15.04
CA ASP A 122 3.70 29.14 15.65
C ASP A 122 2.54 29.20 14.65
N ALA A 123 2.73 29.83 13.48
CA ALA A 123 1.69 29.87 12.44
C ALA A 123 1.50 28.54 11.71
N GLY A 124 2.48 27.65 11.81
CA GLY A 124 2.39 26.32 11.21
C GLY A 124 3.58 25.97 10.32
N ALA A 125 3.47 24.80 9.68
CA ALA A 125 4.46 24.30 8.73
C ALA A 125 3.78 23.78 7.46
N LEU A 126 4.29 24.18 6.29
CA LEU A 126 3.83 23.75 4.98
C LEU A 126 4.87 22.84 4.34
N SER A 127 4.46 21.67 3.91
CA SER A 127 5.23 20.79 3.01
C SER A 127 4.45 20.60 1.73
N PHE A 128 5.09 20.71 0.59
CA PHE A 128 4.47 20.34 -0.68
C PHE A 128 5.47 19.63 -1.57
N SER A 129 4.99 18.85 -2.52
CA SER A 129 5.83 18.17 -3.50
C SER A 129 5.07 17.89 -4.78
N TYR A 130 5.85 17.69 -5.83
CA TYR A 130 5.41 17.23 -7.13
C TYR A 130 6.25 16.05 -7.57
N MET A 131 5.62 15.06 -8.17
CA MET A 131 6.30 13.89 -8.75
C MET A 131 5.80 13.65 -10.17
N TRP A 132 6.75 13.29 -11.04
CA TRP A 132 6.52 12.83 -12.41
C TRP A 132 7.26 11.51 -12.63
N THR A 133 6.62 10.57 -13.33
CA THR A 133 7.21 9.25 -13.65
C THR A 133 6.66 8.71 -14.96
N ASN A 134 7.50 7.99 -15.70
CA ASN A 134 7.12 7.34 -16.95
C ASN A 134 7.19 5.80 -16.90
N GLU A 135 7.75 5.23 -15.85
CA GLU A 135 7.87 3.78 -15.67
C GLU A 135 7.78 3.39 -14.20
N TYR A 136 7.35 2.17 -13.95
CA TYR A 136 7.27 1.57 -12.63
C TYR A 136 7.76 0.12 -12.64
N LYS A 137 8.35 -0.29 -11.53
CA LYS A 137 8.70 -1.66 -11.23
C LYS A 137 8.09 -2.05 -9.89
N ALA A 138 7.16 -3.00 -9.91
CA ALA A 138 6.61 -3.57 -8.69
C ALA A 138 7.70 -4.30 -7.87
N PRO A 139 7.49 -4.49 -6.56
CA PRO A 139 8.49 -5.13 -5.69
C PRO A 139 9.03 -6.46 -6.20
N TRP A 140 8.18 -7.28 -6.80
CA TRP A 140 8.52 -8.63 -7.32
C TRP A 140 8.89 -8.65 -8.80
N HIS A 141 8.95 -7.51 -9.47
CA HIS A 141 9.42 -7.42 -10.85
C HIS A 141 10.91 -7.06 -10.92
N LEU A 142 11.60 -7.54 -11.95
CA LEU A 142 13.01 -7.23 -12.19
C LEU A 142 13.21 -6.13 -13.23
N GLU A 143 12.20 -5.86 -14.07
CA GLU A 143 12.24 -4.87 -15.13
C GLU A 143 11.27 -3.74 -14.88
N MET A 144 11.62 -2.52 -15.33
CA MET A 144 10.70 -1.40 -15.44
C MET A 144 9.67 -1.67 -16.53
N ASP A 145 8.46 -1.16 -16.35
CA ASP A 145 7.43 -1.20 -17.37
C ASP A 145 6.75 0.16 -17.52
N GLU A 146 6.37 0.47 -18.75
CA GLU A 146 5.60 1.66 -19.10
C GLU A 146 4.14 1.51 -18.59
N PHE A 147 3.39 2.60 -18.65
CA PHE A 147 2.00 2.62 -18.20
C PHE A 147 1.04 2.41 -19.38
N TYR A 148 -0.02 1.64 -19.12
CA TYR A 148 -1.08 1.35 -20.10
C TYR A 148 -2.46 1.48 -19.46
N GLN A 149 -3.48 1.68 -20.28
CA GLN A 149 -4.87 1.58 -19.90
C GLN A 149 -5.26 0.12 -19.59
N ASN A 150 -6.50 -0.12 -19.23
CA ASN A 150 -6.97 -1.46 -18.83
C ASN A 150 -6.92 -2.51 -19.96
N ASP A 151 -6.87 -2.08 -21.21
CA ASP A 151 -6.67 -2.95 -22.38
C ASP A 151 -5.22 -3.48 -22.51
N LYS A 152 -4.30 -3.00 -21.68
CA LYS A 152 -2.86 -3.35 -21.66
C LYS A 152 -2.11 -3.01 -22.96
N THR A 153 -2.69 -2.19 -23.82
CA THR A 153 -2.14 -1.82 -25.14
C THR A 153 -2.17 -0.32 -25.42
N THR A 154 -3.18 0.39 -24.91
CA THR A 154 -3.26 1.84 -25.04
C THR A 154 -2.32 2.49 -24.02
N LYS A 155 -1.26 3.11 -24.52
CA LYS A 155 -0.21 3.71 -23.69
C LYS A 155 -0.72 4.92 -22.90
N VAL A 156 -0.25 5.04 -21.67
CA VAL A 156 -0.29 6.25 -20.83
C VAL A 156 1.14 6.76 -20.71
N ASP A 157 1.43 7.93 -21.24
CA ASP A 157 2.81 8.39 -21.38
C ASP A 157 3.51 8.67 -20.05
N TYR A 158 2.78 9.13 -19.05
CA TYR A 158 3.32 9.38 -17.71
C TYR A 158 2.23 9.43 -16.64
N LEU A 159 2.67 9.25 -15.39
CA LEU A 159 1.90 9.58 -14.20
C LEU A 159 2.52 10.82 -13.55
N HIS A 160 1.70 11.67 -12.98
CA HIS A 160 2.17 12.76 -12.15
C HIS A 160 1.23 13.06 -10.99
N SER A 161 1.77 13.69 -9.96
CA SER A 161 0.98 14.09 -8.81
C SER A 161 1.60 15.28 -8.09
N ILE A 162 0.73 16.14 -7.57
CA ILE A 162 1.08 17.22 -6.65
C ILE A 162 0.37 17.00 -5.33
N GLY A 163 1.01 17.34 -4.23
CA GLY A 163 0.38 17.24 -2.91
C GLY A 163 0.96 18.24 -1.93
N ALA A 164 0.19 18.55 -0.90
CA ALA A 164 0.57 19.45 0.16
C ALA A 164 0.06 18.96 1.51
N LYS A 165 0.80 19.32 2.57
CA LYS A 165 0.46 19.10 3.96
C LYS A 165 0.69 20.39 4.74
N TYR A 166 -0.29 20.78 5.56
CA TYR A 166 -0.17 21.90 6.47
C TYR A 166 -0.38 21.42 7.91
N ASP A 167 0.65 21.58 8.74
CA ASP A 167 0.61 21.35 10.18
C ASP A 167 0.36 22.68 10.88
N PHE A 168 -0.79 22.85 11.51
CA PHE A 168 -1.18 24.06 12.22
C PHE A 168 -0.48 24.22 13.59
N LYS A 169 0.34 23.21 13.98
CA LYS A 169 1.03 23.16 15.29
C LYS A 169 0.12 23.29 16.52
N ASN A 170 -1.17 23.02 16.33
CA ASN A 170 -2.20 22.98 17.35
C ASN A 170 -2.91 21.62 17.40
N ASN A 171 -2.18 20.54 17.06
CA ASN A 171 -2.66 19.16 16.93
C ASN A 171 -3.52 18.90 15.67
N PHE A 172 -3.76 19.89 14.83
CA PHE A 172 -4.52 19.76 13.59
C PHE A 172 -3.60 19.76 12.38
N VAL A 173 -3.83 18.82 11.45
CA VAL A 173 -3.08 18.68 10.20
C VAL A 173 -4.05 18.47 9.05
N LEU A 174 -3.84 19.20 7.95
CA LEU A 174 -4.54 19.01 6.68
C LEU A 174 -3.58 18.53 5.61
N GLU A 175 -4.04 17.60 4.79
CA GLU A 175 -3.32 17.10 3.62
C GLU A 175 -4.26 17.04 2.43
N ALA A 176 -3.75 17.36 1.24
CA ALA A 176 -4.46 17.19 -0.01
C ALA A 176 -3.48 16.83 -1.12
N ALA A 177 -3.93 16.03 -2.06
CA ALA A 177 -3.16 15.70 -3.25
C ALA A 177 -4.08 15.46 -4.46
N PHE A 178 -3.52 15.71 -5.63
CA PHE A 178 -4.12 15.43 -6.92
C PHE A 178 -3.10 14.70 -7.79
N GLY A 179 -3.55 13.77 -8.61
CA GLY A 179 -2.69 13.04 -9.53
C GLY A 179 -3.43 12.60 -10.78
N GLN A 180 -2.67 12.34 -11.82
CA GLN A 180 -3.19 11.89 -13.10
C GLN A 180 -2.34 10.77 -13.69
N ALA A 181 -3.02 9.75 -14.22
CA ALA A 181 -2.52 9.01 -15.36
C ALA A 181 -2.90 9.82 -16.60
N GLU A 182 -1.91 10.30 -17.33
CA GLU A 182 -2.07 11.25 -18.41
C GLU A 182 -3.15 10.81 -19.41
N GLY A 183 -4.12 11.69 -19.68
CA GLY A 183 -5.25 11.42 -20.57
C GLY A 183 -6.24 10.36 -20.12
N TYR A 184 -6.04 9.66 -19.00
CA TYR A 184 -6.82 8.48 -18.63
C TYR A 184 -7.51 8.58 -17.26
N ILE A 185 -6.78 8.67 -16.15
CA ILE A 185 -7.35 8.64 -14.80
C ILE A 185 -6.95 9.89 -14.01
N ASP A 186 -7.91 10.50 -13.32
CA ASP A 186 -7.68 11.53 -12.31
C ASP A 186 -7.89 10.94 -10.91
N GLN A 187 -7.01 11.26 -9.97
CA GLN A 187 -7.13 10.85 -8.56
C GLN A 187 -7.05 12.03 -7.62
N TYR A 188 -7.76 11.91 -6.50
CA TYR A 188 -7.93 12.94 -5.49
C TYR A 188 -7.71 12.35 -4.10
N PHE A 189 -7.10 13.14 -3.23
CA PHE A 189 -6.92 12.80 -1.83
C PHE A 189 -7.11 14.02 -0.95
N ALA A 190 -7.77 13.82 0.20
CA ALA A 190 -7.84 14.79 1.28
C ALA A 190 -7.81 14.06 2.63
N LYS A 191 -7.08 14.61 3.61
CA LYS A 191 -7.02 14.07 4.96
C LYS A 191 -6.99 15.20 5.97
N ALA A 192 -7.84 15.10 6.99
CA ALA A 192 -7.81 15.93 8.18
C ALA A 192 -7.48 15.04 9.38
N SER A 193 -6.48 15.43 10.17
CA SER A 193 -6.07 14.69 11.37
C SER A 193 -6.08 15.61 12.59
N TYR A 194 -6.47 15.06 13.73
CA TYR A 194 -6.44 15.76 15.00
C TYR A 194 -5.98 14.84 16.14
N LYS A 195 -5.22 15.40 17.10
CA LYS A 195 -4.80 14.70 18.31
C LYS A 195 -5.49 15.32 19.53
N PHE A 196 -6.19 14.47 20.26
CA PHE A 196 -6.76 14.80 21.56
C PHE A 196 -5.84 14.27 22.66
N ASP A 197 -5.78 14.95 23.79
CA ASP A 197 -5.23 14.37 25.01
C ASP A 197 -6.37 13.78 25.85
N ILE A 198 -6.31 12.49 26.13
CA ILE A 198 -7.27 11.80 26.99
C ILE A 198 -6.51 11.13 28.12
N ALA A 199 -6.69 11.65 29.35
CA ALA A 199 -6.05 11.12 30.54
C ALA A 199 -4.50 11.03 30.43
N GLY A 200 -3.87 12.01 29.77
CA GLY A 200 -2.43 12.06 29.55
C GLY A 200 -1.90 11.16 28.42
N SER A 201 -2.78 10.61 27.61
CA SER A 201 -2.42 9.80 26.43
C SER A 201 -3.07 10.37 25.17
N PRO A 202 -2.35 10.40 24.03
CA PRO A 202 -2.91 10.94 22.80
C PRO A 202 -3.92 9.97 22.17
N LEU A 203 -5.11 10.48 21.85
CA LEU A 203 -6.04 9.90 20.90
C LEU A 203 -5.83 10.59 19.56
N THR A 204 -5.35 9.87 18.57
CA THR A 204 -5.21 10.37 17.19
C THR A 204 -6.45 9.98 16.39
N THR A 205 -7.05 10.94 15.69
CA THR A 205 -8.16 10.68 14.77
C THR A 205 -7.86 11.26 13.40
N SER A 206 -8.38 10.64 12.35
CA SER A 206 -8.36 11.22 11.01
C SER A 206 -9.60 10.87 10.23
N TYR A 207 -10.02 11.81 9.37
CA TYR A 207 -10.92 11.55 8.25
C TYR A 207 -10.12 11.60 6.96
N GLN A 208 -10.35 10.64 6.06
CA GLN A 208 -9.65 10.50 4.80
C GLN A 208 -10.67 10.31 3.67
N PHE A 209 -10.41 10.98 2.56
CA PHE A 209 -11.15 10.84 1.32
C PHE A 209 -10.19 10.52 0.18
N TYR A 210 -10.50 9.48 -0.55
CA TYR A 210 -9.81 9.05 -1.76
C TYR A 210 -10.83 9.02 -2.89
N GLY A 211 -10.50 9.64 -4.02
CA GLY A 211 -11.35 9.65 -5.21
C GLY A 211 -10.57 9.24 -6.46
N THR A 212 -11.22 8.56 -7.37
CA THR A 212 -10.67 8.21 -8.68
C THR A 212 -11.73 8.32 -9.75
N ARG A 213 -11.36 8.77 -10.93
CA ARG A 213 -12.25 8.88 -12.08
C ARG A 213 -11.45 8.67 -13.36
N ASP A 214 -11.92 7.79 -14.23
CA ASP A 214 -11.41 7.73 -15.58
C ASP A 214 -12.07 8.78 -16.50
N LYS A 215 -11.51 8.96 -17.68
CA LYS A 215 -11.98 9.94 -18.71
C LYS A 215 -12.62 9.25 -19.90
N VAL A 216 -12.81 7.96 -19.83
CA VAL A 216 -13.46 7.14 -20.85
C VAL A 216 -14.96 7.03 -20.52
N ASP A 217 -15.81 7.09 -21.52
CA ASP A 217 -17.28 6.97 -21.37
C ASP A 217 -17.84 6.32 -22.66
N ASP A 218 -17.40 5.10 -22.95
CA ASP A 218 -17.74 4.38 -24.18
C ASP A 218 -18.10 2.91 -23.97
N ARG A 219 -18.18 2.48 -22.69
CA ARG A 219 -18.44 1.09 -22.29
C ARG A 219 -17.40 0.10 -22.79
N SER A 220 -16.21 0.59 -23.15
CA SER A 220 -15.06 -0.27 -23.47
C SER A 220 -14.41 -0.85 -22.23
N VAL A 221 -13.40 -1.70 -22.43
CA VAL A 221 -12.60 -2.24 -21.33
C VAL A 221 -11.84 -1.14 -20.56
N ASN A 222 -11.62 0.03 -21.17
CA ASN A 222 -10.92 1.17 -20.57
C ASN A 222 -11.83 2.10 -19.76
N ASP A 223 -13.16 1.99 -19.91
CA ASP A 223 -14.16 2.73 -19.13
C ASP A 223 -14.40 2.01 -17.81
N LEU A 224 -13.84 2.53 -16.72
CA LEU A 224 -13.79 1.84 -15.44
C LEU A 224 -14.97 2.18 -14.53
N TYR A 225 -15.38 3.46 -14.49
CA TYR A 225 -16.32 3.97 -13.51
C TYR A 225 -17.44 4.83 -14.11
N ASP A 226 -18.64 4.65 -13.60
CA ASP A 226 -19.77 5.56 -13.86
C ASP A 226 -19.60 6.84 -13.00
N GLY A 227 -18.63 7.71 -13.34
CA GLY A 227 -18.31 8.93 -12.61
C GLY A 227 -17.18 8.75 -11.59
N THR A 228 -17.23 9.45 -10.45
CA THR A 228 -16.17 9.38 -9.45
C THR A 228 -16.41 8.22 -8.48
N ALA A 229 -15.49 7.25 -8.49
CA ALA A 229 -15.38 6.27 -7.43
C ALA A 229 -14.63 6.88 -6.24
N TRP A 230 -14.98 6.45 -5.01
CA TRP A 230 -14.35 6.96 -3.82
C TRP A 230 -14.30 5.93 -2.69
N LEU A 231 -13.31 6.11 -1.82
CA LEU A 231 -13.20 5.47 -0.52
C LEU A 231 -13.09 6.56 0.54
N GLN A 232 -13.93 6.49 1.57
CA GLN A 232 -13.85 7.32 2.75
C GLN A 232 -13.42 6.48 3.94
N ALA A 233 -12.61 7.05 4.83
CA ALA A 233 -12.12 6.36 6.00
C ALA A 233 -12.14 7.28 7.23
N LEU A 234 -12.51 6.71 8.37
CA LEU A 234 -12.40 7.34 9.68
C LEU A 234 -11.53 6.45 10.58
N THR A 235 -10.53 7.05 11.23
CA THR A 235 -9.56 6.31 12.04
C THR A 235 -9.43 6.89 13.44
N PHE A 236 -9.28 6.00 14.42
CA PHE A 236 -8.96 6.32 15.81
C PHE A 236 -7.81 5.43 16.27
N GLY A 237 -6.75 6.04 16.79
CA GLY A 237 -5.62 5.35 17.38
C GLY A 237 -5.38 5.87 18.80
N TYR A 238 -5.28 4.98 19.78
CA TYR A 238 -5.07 5.33 21.18
C TYR A 238 -4.02 4.44 21.82
N ARG A 239 -3.05 5.04 22.51
CA ARG A 239 -2.06 4.31 23.29
C ARG A 239 -2.41 4.38 24.77
N ALA A 240 -2.90 3.28 25.32
CA ALA A 240 -3.28 3.16 26.71
C ALA A 240 -2.10 2.73 27.59
N ALA A 241 -1.89 3.43 28.71
CA ALA A 241 -0.89 3.10 29.74
C ALA A 241 0.53 2.82 29.17
N ASP A 242 0.89 3.41 28.06
CA ASP A 242 2.17 3.22 27.33
C ASP A 242 2.50 1.78 26.91
N VAL A 243 1.53 0.88 26.98
CA VAL A 243 1.72 -0.53 26.67
C VAL A 243 0.70 -1.13 25.70
N VAL A 244 -0.47 -0.50 25.51
CA VAL A 244 -1.50 -1.01 24.61
C VAL A 244 -1.75 -0.01 23.48
N ASP A 245 -1.50 -0.39 22.25
CA ASP A 245 -1.90 0.34 21.06
C ASP A 245 -3.24 -0.20 20.58
N LEU A 246 -4.24 0.68 20.53
CA LEU A 246 -5.60 0.37 20.08
C LEU A 246 -5.88 1.10 18.77
N ARG A 247 -6.52 0.42 17.84
CA ARG A 247 -7.03 1.00 16.58
C ARG A 247 -8.50 0.66 16.42
N LEU A 248 -9.29 1.66 16.08
CA LEU A 248 -10.67 1.50 15.60
C LEU A 248 -10.80 2.30 14.30
N GLU A 249 -11.18 1.64 13.23
CA GLU A 249 -11.20 2.26 11.91
C GLU A 249 -12.43 1.80 11.14
N GLY A 250 -12.92 2.65 10.24
CA GLY A 250 -14.04 2.32 9.37
C GLY A 250 -13.83 2.87 7.98
N THR A 251 -14.33 2.14 6.98
CA THR A 251 -14.32 2.54 5.58
C THR A 251 -15.70 2.48 4.96
N TRP A 252 -15.91 3.26 3.92
CA TRP A 252 -17.06 3.19 3.05
C TRP A 252 -16.63 3.47 1.62
N VAL A 253 -17.06 2.61 0.69
CA VAL A 253 -16.65 2.61 -0.71
C VAL A 253 -17.84 2.84 -1.63
N LYS A 254 -17.61 3.58 -2.72
CA LYS A 254 -18.47 3.64 -3.89
C LYS A 254 -17.60 3.48 -5.14
N ALA A 255 -17.90 2.51 -5.97
CA ALA A 255 -17.15 2.20 -7.18
C ALA A 255 -18.08 1.63 -8.28
N ASP A 256 -19.13 2.40 -8.60
CA ASP A 256 -20.04 2.05 -9.70
C ASP A 256 -19.26 2.05 -11.03
N GLY A 257 -19.49 1.08 -11.88
CA GLY A 257 -18.78 0.86 -13.15
C GLY A 257 -18.38 -0.59 -13.33
N GLN A 258 -17.60 -0.87 -14.35
CA GLN A 258 -17.09 -2.24 -14.59
C GLN A 258 -15.96 -2.64 -13.64
N GLN A 259 -15.21 -1.69 -13.06
CA GLN A 259 -14.16 -2.01 -12.10
C GLN A 259 -14.73 -2.65 -10.83
N GLY A 260 -15.85 -2.17 -10.32
CA GLY A 260 -16.59 -2.77 -9.20
C GLY A 260 -15.86 -2.75 -7.85
N TYR A 261 -14.72 -2.06 -7.75
CA TYR A 261 -13.99 -1.81 -6.51
C TYR A 261 -13.16 -0.53 -6.60
N PHE A 262 -12.80 0.06 -5.48
CA PHE A 262 -12.00 1.27 -5.45
C PHE A 262 -10.54 0.96 -5.84
N LEU A 263 -10.06 1.61 -6.88
CA LEU A 263 -8.68 1.47 -7.36
C LEU A 263 -7.80 2.57 -6.76
N GLN A 264 -6.93 2.22 -5.83
CA GLN A 264 -5.99 3.18 -5.22
C GLN A 264 -4.82 3.55 -6.14
N ARG A 265 -4.49 2.71 -7.11
CA ARG A 265 -3.42 2.96 -8.08
C ARG A 265 -3.93 3.71 -9.30
N MET A 266 -3.04 4.40 -10.02
CA MET A 266 -3.42 5.21 -11.19
C MET A 266 -3.51 4.39 -12.49
N THR A 267 -3.15 3.13 -12.47
CA THR A 267 -3.24 2.22 -13.61
C THR A 267 -3.97 0.94 -13.19
N PRO A 268 -4.90 0.41 -13.99
CA PRO A 268 -5.82 -0.64 -13.57
C PRO A 268 -5.18 -2.01 -13.33
N THR A 269 -4.12 -2.32 -14.07
CA THR A 269 -3.44 -3.62 -13.95
C THR A 269 -2.72 -3.73 -12.61
N TYR A 270 -2.89 -4.86 -11.93
CA TYR A 270 -2.19 -5.14 -10.68
C TYR A 270 -0.67 -5.00 -10.86
N ALA A 271 -0.01 -4.41 -9.88
CA ALA A 271 1.43 -4.16 -9.90
C ALA A 271 1.96 -3.24 -11.01
N SER A 272 1.10 -2.53 -11.76
CA SER A 272 1.53 -1.58 -12.80
C SER A 272 1.83 -0.18 -12.26
N SER A 273 1.36 0.14 -11.09
CA SER A 273 1.69 1.34 -10.30
C SER A 273 1.27 1.13 -8.85
N ASN A 274 1.56 2.06 -7.97
CA ASN A 274 0.99 2.08 -6.64
C ASN A 274 0.56 3.47 -6.26
N GLY A 275 -0.53 3.57 -5.52
CA GLY A 275 -1.10 4.82 -5.04
C GLY A 275 -1.07 4.94 -3.53
N ARG A 276 -1.23 6.16 -3.03
CA ARG A 276 -1.31 6.44 -1.60
C ARG A 276 -2.62 5.91 -1.03
N LEU A 277 -2.52 5.09 0.01
CA LEU A 277 -3.62 4.69 0.88
C LEU A 277 -3.10 4.64 2.32
N ASP A 278 -3.51 5.59 3.15
CA ASP A 278 -3.01 5.74 4.53
C ASP A 278 -3.76 4.83 5.52
N ILE A 279 -4.79 4.13 5.07
CA ILE A 279 -5.52 3.12 5.83
C ILE A 279 -5.30 1.74 5.22
N TRP A 280 -4.79 0.81 6.00
CA TRP A 280 -4.50 -0.54 5.54
C TRP A 280 -4.54 -1.53 6.70
N TRP A 281 -5.03 -2.74 6.40
CA TRP A 281 -5.13 -3.85 7.35
C TRP A 281 -4.45 -5.08 6.77
N ASP A 282 -3.58 -5.73 7.54
CA ASP A 282 -2.89 -6.97 7.11
C ASP A 282 -3.83 -8.18 7.30
N ASN A 283 -4.94 -8.20 6.56
CA ASN A 283 -6.04 -9.13 6.74
C ASN A 283 -6.48 -9.82 5.43
N ARG A 284 -5.60 -9.95 4.45
CA ARG A 284 -5.77 -10.71 3.19
C ARG A 284 -6.79 -10.18 2.19
N SER A 285 -7.62 -9.21 2.51
CA SER A 285 -8.50 -8.50 1.58
C SER A 285 -8.29 -7.00 1.70
N ASP A 286 -8.65 -6.27 0.64
CA ASP A 286 -8.60 -4.80 0.62
C ASP A 286 -9.89 -4.16 1.15
N PHE A 287 -10.98 -4.94 1.31
CA PHE A 287 -12.29 -4.46 1.78
C PHE A 287 -12.74 -3.20 1.03
N ASN A 288 -12.65 -3.24 -0.29
CA ASN A 288 -12.84 -2.07 -1.17
C ASN A 288 -13.82 -2.29 -2.33
N ALA A 289 -14.68 -3.32 -2.25
CA ALA A 289 -15.71 -3.58 -3.25
C ALA A 289 -16.74 -2.45 -3.32
N ASN A 290 -17.46 -2.34 -4.44
CA ASN A 290 -18.48 -1.32 -4.61
C ASN A 290 -19.58 -1.42 -3.54
N GLY A 291 -19.88 -0.29 -2.89
CA GLY A 291 -20.90 -0.19 -1.83
C GLY A 291 -20.46 -0.69 -0.46
N GLU A 292 -19.30 -1.32 -0.37
CA GLU A 292 -18.82 -1.97 0.84
C GLU A 292 -18.52 -0.98 1.97
N LYS A 293 -18.84 -1.42 3.17
CA LYS A 293 -18.52 -0.75 4.43
C LYS A 293 -17.79 -1.74 5.31
N ALA A 294 -16.73 -1.31 5.95
CA ALA A 294 -15.96 -2.16 6.85
C ALA A 294 -15.66 -1.46 8.19
N VAL A 295 -15.57 -2.24 9.23
CA VAL A 295 -15.10 -1.81 10.55
C VAL A 295 -13.97 -2.72 11.00
N PHE A 296 -12.86 -2.12 11.36
CA PHE A 296 -11.66 -2.78 11.85
C PHE A 296 -11.40 -2.39 13.31
N PHE A 297 -11.08 -3.38 14.13
CA PHE A 297 -10.54 -3.20 15.47
C PHE A 297 -9.23 -3.96 15.62
N GLY A 298 -8.21 -3.31 16.16
CA GLY A 298 -6.91 -3.92 16.44
C GLY A 298 -6.34 -3.50 17.77
N ALA A 299 -5.63 -4.40 18.42
CA ALA A 299 -4.91 -4.15 19.65
C ALA A 299 -3.52 -4.81 19.61
N MET A 300 -2.49 -4.09 20.08
CA MET A 300 -1.14 -4.60 20.28
C MET A 300 -0.70 -4.29 21.71
N TYR A 301 -0.23 -5.30 22.43
CA TYR A 301 0.18 -5.19 23.82
C TYR A 301 1.68 -5.45 23.98
N ASP A 302 2.39 -4.46 24.50
CA ASP A 302 3.81 -4.55 24.89
C ASP A 302 3.91 -5.23 26.28
N LEU A 303 4.59 -6.38 26.35
CA LEU A 303 4.69 -7.19 27.55
C LEU A 303 5.77 -6.69 28.54
N LYS A 304 6.32 -5.49 28.38
CA LYS A 304 7.35 -4.93 29.28
C LYS A 304 6.92 -4.91 30.75
N ASN A 305 5.63 -4.70 31.03
CA ASN A 305 5.07 -4.68 32.38
C ASN A 305 4.99 -6.09 33.02
N TRP A 306 5.19 -7.15 32.24
CA TRP A 306 5.27 -8.54 32.69
C TRP A 306 6.72 -9.04 32.79
N ASN A 307 7.69 -8.12 32.81
CA ASN A 307 9.13 -8.43 32.78
C ASN A 307 9.57 -9.22 31.52
N LEU A 308 8.88 -8.98 30.39
CA LEU A 308 9.19 -9.56 29.09
C LEU A 308 9.50 -8.42 28.08
N PRO A 309 10.59 -7.65 28.30
CA PRO A 309 10.94 -6.55 27.40
C PRO A 309 11.23 -7.05 25.99
N GLY A 310 10.75 -6.33 25.00
CA GLY A 310 10.90 -6.69 23.59
C GLY A 310 9.83 -7.63 23.05
N PHE A 311 9.00 -8.22 23.91
CA PHE A 311 7.84 -9.01 23.48
C PHE A 311 6.60 -8.14 23.34
N ALA A 312 5.85 -8.37 22.25
CA ALA A 312 4.53 -7.81 22.04
C ALA A 312 3.62 -8.86 21.41
N ILE A 313 2.34 -8.83 21.76
CA ILE A 313 1.29 -9.68 21.18
C ILE A 313 0.14 -8.80 20.70
N GLY A 314 -0.54 -9.25 19.66
CA GLY A 314 -1.66 -8.49 19.10
C GLY A 314 -2.74 -9.37 18.50
N ALA A 315 -3.88 -8.75 18.31
CA ALA A 315 -5.00 -9.33 17.59
C ALA A 315 -5.76 -8.23 16.84
N SER A 316 -6.38 -8.60 15.73
CA SER A 316 -7.29 -7.72 15.02
C SER A 316 -8.50 -8.49 14.48
N TYR A 317 -9.57 -7.74 14.23
CA TYR A 317 -10.77 -8.24 13.57
C TYR A 317 -11.32 -7.16 12.65
N VAL A 318 -11.71 -7.56 11.45
CA VAL A 318 -12.43 -6.73 10.50
C VAL A 318 -13.69 -7.45 10.04
N TYR A 319 -14.77 -6.70 9.91
CA TYR A 319 -16.03 -7.16 9.33
C TYR A 319 -16.50 -6.15 8.31
N ALA A 320 -16.84 -6.64 7.13
CA ALA A 320 -17.31 -5.83 6.01
C ALA A 320 -18.65 -6.37 5.48
N TRP A 321 -19.49 -5.45 5.01
CA TRP A 321 -20.84 -5.75 4.51
C TRP A 321 -21.23 -4.84 3.36
N ASP A 322 -22.31 -5.17 2.67
CA ASP A 322 -22.83 -4.46 1.52
C ASP A 322 -21.90 -4.44 0.30
N ALA A 323 -20.93 -5.35 0.21
CA ALA A 323 -20.10 -5.49 -0.98
C ALA A 323 -20.95 -5.90 -2.18
N LYS A 324 -20.90 -5.14 -3.26
CA LYS A 324 -21.67 -5.32 -4.50
C LYS A 324 -20.75 -5.59 -5.68
N PRO A 325 -21.23 -6.32 -6.70
CA PRO A 325 -20.47 -6.51 -7.92
C PRO A 325 -20.41 -5.23 -8.76
N ALA A 326 -19.61 -5.28 -9.81
CA ALA A 326 -19.60 -4.27 -10.86
C ALA A 326 -21.03 -4.00 -11.38
N THR A 327 -21.36 -2.75 -11.68
CA THR A 327 -22.70 -2.38 -12.17
C THR A 327 -22.92 -2.77 -13.63
N TRP A 328 -21.82 -2.94 -14.38
CA TRP A 328 -21.80 -3.47 -15.74
C TRP A 328 -20.44 -4.09 -16.05
N GLN A 329 -20.35 -4.80 -17.18
CA GLN A 329 -19.12 -5.38 -17.71
C GLN A 329 -19.03 -5.14 -19.20
N SER A 330 -17.85 -4.84 -19.72
CA SER A 330 -17.60 -4.70 -21.17
C SER A 330 -17.72 -6.03 -21.92
N ASN A 331 -17.51 -7.17 -21.23
CA ASN A 331 -17.80 -8.49 -21.77
C ASN A 331 -19.32 -8.74 -21.78
N PRO A 332 -19.98 -8.84 -22.95
CA PRO A 332 -21.41 -9.06 -23.05
C PRO A 332 -21.88 -10.43 -22.53
N ASP A 333 -20.98 -11.41 -22.47
CA ASP A 333 -21.27 -12.76 -21.98
C ASP A 333 -21.15 -12.88 -20.45
N ALA A 334 -20.76 -11.81 -19.77
CA ALA A 334 -20.66 -11.79 -18.32
C ALA A 334 -22.06 -11.77 -17.69
N TYR A 335 -22.47 -12.91 -17.14
CA TYR A 335 -23.74 -13.04 -16.42
C TYR A 335 -23.52 -13.16 -14.93
N TYR A 336 -24.12 -12.26 -14.13
CA TYR A 336 -24.12 -12.27 -12.68
C TYR A 336 -25.28 -11.47 -12.11
N ASP A 337 -25.64 -11.74 -10.86
CA ASP A 337 -26.66 -10.98 -10.14
C ASP A 337 -26.11 -9.64 -9.66
N LYS A 338 -26.46 -8.57 -10.34
CA LYS A 338 -26.04 -7.18 -10.04
C LYS A 338 -26.57 -6.65 -8.69
N ASN A 339 -27.59 -7.29 -8.14
CA ASN A 339 -28.20 -6.89 -6.85
C ASN A 339 -27.66 -7.70 -5.67
N ARG A 340 -26.83 -8.70 -5.92
CA ARG A 340 -26.27 -9.53 -4.88
C ARG A 340 -25.33 -8.69 -4.00
N THR A 341 -25.50 -8.80 -2.69
CA THR A 341 -24.56 -8.29 -1.70
C THR A 341 -23.89 -9.45 -0.98
N ILE A 342 -22.63 -9.28 -0.63
CA ILE A 342 -21.89 -10.25 0.19
C ILE A 342 -21.25 -9.54 1.38
N GLU A 343 -20.81 -10.35 2.31
CA GLU A 343 -20.08 -9.96 3.51
C GLU A 343 -18.75 -10.67 3.52
N GLU A 344 -17.75 -10.04 4.12
CA GLU A 344 -16.45 -10.66 4.35
C GLU A 344 -15.93 -10.30 5.74
N SER A 345 -15.09 -11.14 6.31
CA SER A 345 -14.45 -10.86 7.58
C SER A 345 -13.05 -11.45 7.62
N ALA A 346 -12.22 -10.90 8.50
CA ALA A 346 -10.94 -11.51 8.79
C ALA A 346 -10.53 -11.23 10.23
N HIS A 347 -9.73 -12.14 10.78
CA HIS A 347 -9.06 -11.91 12.05
C HIS A 347 -7.58 -12.24 11.96
N SER A 348 -6.78 -11.55 12.75
CA SER A 348 -5.34 -11.82 12.83
C SER A 348 -4.85 -11.93 14.25
N LEU A 349 -3.73 -12.65 14.40
CA LEU A 349 -2.96 -12.73 15.63
C LEU A 349 -1.50 -12.41 15.32
N ASP A 350 -0.88 -11.63 16.20
CA ASP A 350 0.51 -11.22 16.07
C ASP A 350 1.31 -11.59 17.31
N ALA A 351 2.57 -12.00 17.08
CA ALA A 351 3.58 -12.10 18.11
C ALA A 351 4.90 -11.51 17.58
N VAL A 352 5.49 -10.62 18.36
CA VAL A 352 6.74 -9.94 17.98
C VAL A 352 7.71 -10.05 19.13
N TYR A 353 8.98 -10.33 18.81
CA TYR A 353 10.08 -10.21 19.75
C TYR A 353 11.23 -9.44 19.12
N THR A 354 11.71 -8.41 19.80
CA THR A 354 12.88 -7.63 19.39
C THR A 354 13.99 -7.79 20.42
N ILE A 355 15.18 -8.21 19.97
CA ILE A 355 16.37 -8.37 20.82
C ILE A 355 16.76 -7.01 21.39
N GLN A 356 16.87 -6.93 22.73
CA GLN A 356 17.02 -5.67 23.45
C GLN A 356 18.48 -5.21 23.60
N ASP A 357 19.45 -6.13 23.59
CA ASP A 357 20.86 -5.85 23.80
C ASP A 357 21.80 -6.79 23.02
N GLY A 358 23.11 -6.61 23.21
CA GLY A 358 24.13 -7.42 22.58
C GLY A 358 24.35 -7.11 21.09
N ARG A 359 25.10 -7.99 20.39
CA ARG A 359 25.48 -7.79 18.98
C ARG A 359 24.30 -7.90 18.01
N ALA A 360 23.24 -8.56 18.41
CA ALA A 360 22.03 -8.75 17.60
C ALA A 360 20.88 -7.80 18.00
N LYS A 361 21.17 -6.76 18.79
CA LYS A 361 20.20 -5.77 19.22
C LYS A 361 19.43 -5.20 18.03
N GLY A 362 18.10 -5.13 18.14
CA GLY A 362 17.22 -4.65 17.08
C GLY A 362 16.77 -5.73 16.10
N THR A 363 17.35 -6.96 16.19
CA THR A 363 16.80 -8.09 15.42
C THR A 363 15.38 -8.40 15.89
N MET A 364 14.46 -8.44 14.97
CA MET A 364 13.02 -8.66 15.20
C MET A 364 12.60 -10.00 14.62
N PHE A 365 11.85 -10.74 15.41
CA PHE A 365 11.09 -11.93 15.02
C PHE A 365 9.63 -11.57 15.01
N LYS A 366 8.93 -11.78 13.90
CA LYS A 366 7.51 -11.51 13.77
C LYS A 366 6.80 -12.76 13.27
N LEU A 367 5.76 -13.18 13.99
CA LEU A 367 4.78 -14.17 13.56
C LEU A 367 3.44 -13.45 13.39
N HIS A 368 2.84 -13.60 12.23
CA HIS A 368 1.51 -13.08 11.90
C HIS A 368 0.65 -14.21 11.34
N PHE A 369 -0.51 -14.38 11.90
CA PHE A 369 -1.54 -15.31 11.45
C PHE A 369 -2.77 -14.54 11.03
N THR A 370 -3.35 -14.86 9.88
CA THR A 370 -4.63 -14.32 9.41
C THR A 370 -5.52 -15.43 8.91
N GLU A 371 -6.79 -15.36 9.24
CA GLU A 371 -7.86 -16.14 8.63
C GLU A 371 -8.89 -15.18 8.04
N TYR A 372 -9.13 -15.30 6.75
CA TYR A 372 -10.09 -14.52 5.97
C TYR A 372 -11.22 -15.44 5.52
N ASP A 373 -12.45 -14.96 5.69
CA ASP A 373 -13.68 -15.64 5.30
C ASP A 373 -14.50 -14.75 4.35
N ASN A 374 -14.76 -15.28 3.17
CA ASN A 374 -15.78 -14.78 2.26
C ASN A 374 -17.11 -15.49 2.60
N HIS A 375 -18.04 -14.78 3.23
CA HIS A 375 -19.33 -15.33 3.69
C HIS A 375 -20.29 -15.66 2.52
N SER A 376 -19.74 -16.13 1.39
CA SER A 376 -20.50 -16.50 0.19
C SER A 376 -19.88 -17.68 -0.53
N ASP A 377 -20.52 -18.14 -1.60
CA ASP A 377 -20.02 -19.17 -2.52
C ASP A 377 -19.33 -18.58 -3.77
N ILE A 378 -19.08 -17.26 -3.79
CA ILE A 378 -18.43 -16.58 -4.91
C ILE A 378 -16.94 -16.94 -4.92
N PRO A 379 -16.42 -17.45 -6.05
CA PRO A 379 -15.00 -17.70 -6.19
C PRO A 379 -14.21 -16.39 -6.29
N SER A 380 -12.91 -16.43 -6.04
CA SER A 380 -12.02 -15.28 -6.23
C SER A 380 -12.25 -14.64 -7.60
N TRP A 381 -12.46 -13.32 -7.63
CA TRP A 381 -12.74 -12.53 -8.83
C TRP A 381 -13.94 -13.00 -9.65
N GLY A 382 -14.86 -13.74 -9.05
CA GLY A 382 -16.05 -14.27 -9.70
C GLY A 382 -17.30 -13.44 -9.47
N GLY A 383 -18.40 -13.80 -10.10
CA GLY A 383 -19.72 -13.22 -9.87
C GLY A 383 -19.84 -11.71 -10.13
N GLY A 384 -18.95 -11.13 -10.93
CA GLY A 384 -18.88 -9.69 -11.18
C GLY A 384 -18.11 -8.88 -10.13
N TYR A 385 -17.51 -9.54 -9.14
CA TYR A 385 -16.66 -8.89 -8.14
C TYR A 385 -15.20 -8.85 -8.61
N GLY A 386 -14.64 -7.66 -8.72
CA GLY A 386 -13.28 -7.47 -9.24
C GLY A 386 -12.17 -7.68 -8.22
N ASN A 387 -12.47 -7.67 -6.91
CA ASN A 387 -11.48 -7.75 -5.84
C ASN A 387 -12.03 -8.44 -4.58
N ILE A 388 -12.63 -9.60 -4.76
CA ILE A 388 -13.09 -10.50 -3.69
C ILE A 388 -12.30 -11.81 -3.80
N PHE A 389 -11.94 -12.38 -2.67
CA PHE A 389 -11.13 -13.58 -2.56
C PHE A 389 -11.94 -14.74 -1.99
N GLN A 390 -11.46 -15.98 -2.17
CA GLN A 390 -11.99 -17.15 -1.43
C GLN A 390 -11.40 -17.18 -0.03
N ASP A 391 -12.03 -18.01 0.84
CA ASP A 391 -11.53 -18.30 2.19
C ASP A 391 -10.04 -18.64 2.15
N GLU A 392 -9.27 -17.96 2.98
CA GLU A 392 -7.82 -18.03 2.96
C GLU A 392 -7.25 -18.00 4.39
N ARG A 393 -6.21 -18.81 4.60
CA ARG A 393 -5.42 -18.78 5.82
C ARG A 393 -3.97 -18.45 5.45
N ASP A 394 -3.41 -17.46 6.13
CA ASP A 394 -2.05 -17.02 5.93
C ASP A 394 -1.26 -17.05 7.24
N VAL A 395 -0.03 -17.57 7.18
CA VAL A 395 0.91 -17.54 8.30
C VAL A 395 2.23 -17.00 7.78
N LYS A 396 2.64 -15.84 8.30
CA LYS A 396 3.90 -15.17 7.96
C LYS A 396 4.85 -15.25 9.15
N PHE A 397 6.05 -15.77 8.93
CA PHE A 397 7.14 -15.67 9.89
C PHE A 397 8.30 -14.91 9.28
N MET A 398 8.76 -13.86 9.95
CA MET A 398 9.85 -13.01 9.49
C MET A 398 10.91 -12.86 10.57
N VAL A 399 12.18 -12.87 10.14
CA VAL A 399 13.33 -12.45 10.95
C VAL A 399 13.97 -11.27 10.23
N ILE A 400 14.04 -10.12 10.88
CA ILE A 400 14.63 -8.90 10.33
C ILE A 400 15.80 -8.49 11.21
N ALA A 401 17.01 -8.53 10.66
CA ALA A 401 18.25 -8.14 11.35
C ALA A 401 18.86 -6.89 10.69
N PRO A 402 18.56 -5.68 11.22
CA PRO A 402 19.15 -4.45 10.72
C PRO A 402 20.57 -4.28 11.26
N PHE A 403 21.50 -3.81 10.41
CA PHE A 403 22.84 -3.40 10.84
C PHE A 403 23.37 -2.28 9.96
N THR A 404 24.18 -1.42 10.57
CA THR A 404 24.87 -0.34 9.87
C THR A 404 26.31 -0.78 9.63
N ILE A 405 26.80 -0.58 8.41
CA ILE A 405 28.14 -0.99 8.02
C ILE A 405 29.15 0.15 8.26
N PHE A 406 28.71 1.43 8.12
CA PHE A 406 29.53 2.64 8.35
C PHE A 406 28.66 3.88 8.58
#